data_c2e13c5087194b410fa283a3d563c8d5
#
_entry.id   c2e13c5087194b410fa283a3d563c8d5
#
_cell.length_a   1.000
_cell.length_b   1.000
_cell.length_c   1.000
_cell.angle_alpha   90.00
_cell.angle_beta   90.00
_cell.angle_gamma   90.00
#
_symmetry.space_group_name_H-M   'P 1'
#
loop_
_entity.id
_entity.type
_entity.pdbx_description
1 polymer ?
#
loop_
_entity_poly.entity_id
_entity_poly.type
_entity_poly.pdbx_seq_one_letter_code
_entity_poly.pdbx_strand_id
1 'polypeptide(L)'
;MNCDCHIHMVLDGADWRGAIARHREKPQDAFIRRTLETYQWLGFGYLRDGGDRWGVGKRAKELAPDYGIVYRTPCAPLCKAGHYGSFIGEPLASLREYRVLIGENRKNGADFVKIMISGLMDFNRFGVLSEPGLPGEEIRELVHIAHEEGFSVMAHANGAETVIAAAEARVDSVEHGAYLNEEALHAMKEAGTVWVPTLSTIGNLRGKGRFQERAVEAILASAQENLASFAAMGGLLAPGTDAGAWAVPHGSLTEYALLGEALGSRVDDLLAKGLAAIREKF
;
A
#
# COMPACT_ATOMS: atom_id res chain seq x y z
N MET A 1 19.15 -7.00 -3.08
CA MET A 1 18.59 -5.72 -3.59
C MET A 1 17.33 -5.46 -2.82
N ASN A 2 17.28 -4.37 -2.06
CA ASN A 2 16.11 -4.01 -1.26
C ASN A 2 14.94 -3.58 -2.17
N CYS A 3 13.73 -3.75 -1.68
CA CYS A 3 12.50 -3.42 -2.39
C CYS A 3 11.51 -2.76 -1.44
N ASP A 4 10.73 -1.82 -1.93
CA ASP A 4 9.63 -1.23 -1.19
C ASP A 4 8.37 -1.28 -2.06
N CYS A 5 7.46 -2.17 -1.69
CA CYS A 5 6.26 -2.44 -2.48
C CYS A 5 5.08 -1.54 -2.11
N HIS A 6 5.29 -0.54 -1.24
CA HIS A 6 4.30 0.46 -0.90
C HIS A 6 4.96 1.74 -0.41
N ILE A 7 5.00 2.76 -1.25
CA ILE A 7 5.44 4.12 -0.89
C ILE A 7 4.42 5.14 -1.39
N HIS A 8 4.55 6.39 -0.97
CA HIS A 8 3.83 7.54 -1.52
C HIS A 8 4.82 8.67 -1.86
N MET A 9 5.32 8.71 -3.09
CA MET A 9 6.31 9.70 -3.53
C MET A 9 5.85 11.15 -3.35
N VAL A 10 4.56 11.40 -3.40
CA VAL A 10 3.96 12.73 -3.22
C VAL A 10 4.05 13.25 -1.78
N LEU A 11 4.22 12.35 -0.81
CA LEU A 11 4.24 12.64 0.63
C LEU A 11 5.68 12.67 1.18
N ASP A 12 5.90 13.14 2.42
CA ASP A 12 7.24 13.29 3.01
C ASP A 12 7.41 12.66 4.40
N GLY A 13 6.39 11.99 4.91
CA GLY A 13 6.43 11.35 6.23
C GLY A 13 6.24 12.29 7.41
N ALA A 14 6.03 13.59 7.19
CA ALA A 14 5.91 14.59 8.25
C ALA A 14 4.66 15.47 8.11
N ASP A 15 4.56 16.23 7.03
CA ASP A 15 3.45 17.16 6.76
C ASP A 15 2.82 16.86 5.39
N TRP A 16 1.79 16.03 5.37
CA TRP A 16 1.12 15.65 4.13
C TRP A 16 0.50 16.83 3.37
N ARG A 17 0.04 17.89 4.08
CA ARG A 17 -0.54 19.08 3.42
C ARG A 17 0.53 19.91 2.73
N GLY A 18 1.65 20.16 3.41
CA GLY A 18 2.81 20.85 2.84
C GLY A 18 3.45 20.07 1.70
N ALA A 19 3.54 18.73 1.85
CA ALA A 19 4.04 17.85 0.80
C ALA A 19 3.18 17.93 -0.47
N ILE A 20 1.86 17.79 -0.37
CA ILE A 20 0.94 17.94 -1.50
C ILE A 20 1.00 19.35 -2.09
N ALA A 21 1.00 20.39 -1.24
CA ALA A 21 1.07 21.78 -1.71
C ALA A 21 2.33 22.05 -2.54
N ARG A 22 3.45 21.40 -2.22
CA ARG A 22 4.72 21.47 -2.97
C ARG A 22 4.57 21.06 -4.43
N HIS A 23 3.68 20.09 -4.70
CA HIS A 23 3.48 19.50 -6.02
C HIS A 23 2.24 19.99 -6.76
N ARG A 24 1.43 20.88 -6.14
CA ARG A 24 0.09 21.25 -6.64
C ARG A 24 0.08 21.79 -8.07
N GLU A 25 1.07 22.62 -8.43
CA GLU A 25 1.16 23.19 -9.78
C GLU A 25 1.86 22.25 -10.76
N LYS A 26 2.91 21.59 -10.29
CA LYS A 26 3.68 20.59 -11.05
C LYS A 26 4.53 19.74 -10.10
N PRO A 27 4.85 18.50 -10.47
CA PRO A 27 5.83 17.69 -9.75
C PRO A 27 7.17 18.43 -9.59
N GLN A 28 7.73 18.38 -8.39
CA GLN A 28 9.01 19.04 -8.08
C GLN A 28 10.16 18.05 -8.23
N ASP A 29 10.84 18.08 -9.37
CA ASP A 29 11.94 17.17 -9.71
C ASP A 29 13.02 17.11 -8.62
N ALA A 30 13.37 18.23 -8.03
CA ALA A 30 14.42 18.29 -6.99
C ALA A 30 14.08 17.44 -5.76
N PHE A 31 12.80 17.40 -5.36
CA PHE A 31 12.33 16.55 -4.27
C PHE A 31 12.38 15.08 -4.69
N ILE A 32 11.80 14.75 -5.85
CA ILE A 32 11.73 13.38 -6.39
C ILE A 32 13.14 12.80 -6.54
N ARG A 33 14.07 13.53 -7.16
CA ARG A 33 15.47 13.09 -7.35
C ARG A 33 16.16 12.81 -6.02
N ARG A 34 16.03 13.69 -5.04
CA ARG A 34 16.62 13.49 -3.70
C ARG A 34 16.05 12.23 -3.02
N THR A 35 14.76 12.00 -3.17
CA THR A 35 14.10 10.80 -2.64
C THR A 35 14.63 9.53 -3.34
N LEU A 36 14.74 9.55 -4.67
CA LEU A 36 15.29 8.43 -5.44
C LEU A 36 16.78 8.18 -5.10
N GLU A 37 17.58 9.24 -4.90
CA GLU A 37 18.96 9.16 -4.43
C GLU A 37 19.06 8.45 -3.07
N THR A 38 18.13 8.77 -2.15
CA THR A 38 18.07 8.09 -0.83
C THR A 38 17.82 6.60 -1.00
N TYR A 39 16.87 6.19 -1.83
CA TYR A 39 16.59 4.78 -2.10
C TYR A 39 17.76 4.08 -2.80
N GLN A 40 18.40 4.72 -3.77
CA GLN A 40 19.59 4.20 -4.45
C GLN A 40 20.73 3.96 -3.46
N TRP A 41 21.04 4.94 -2.60
CA TRP A 41 22.08 4.85 -1.60
C TRP A 41 21.86 3.70 -0.62
N LEU A 42 20.60 3.42 -0.27
CA LEU A 42 20.18 2.30 0.58
C LEU A 42 20.08 0.96 -0.16
N GLY A 43 20.41 0.92 -1.46
CA GLY A 43 20.40 -0.30 -2.27
C GLY A 43 19.02 -0.80 -2.67
N PHE A 44 18.02 0.09 -2.70
CA PHE A 44 16.70 -0.26 -3.25
C PHE A 44 16.75 -0.27 -4.79
N GLY A 45 16.21 -1.31 -5.39
CA GLY A 45 16.13 -1.44 -6.85
C GLY A 45 14.73 -1.64 -7.38
N TYR A 46 13.72 -1.68 -6.51
CA TYR A 46 12.31 -1.76 -6.88
C TYR A 46 11.47 -0.94 -5.91
N LEU A 47 10.63 -0.06 -6.47
CA LEU A 47 9.67 0.75 -5.73
C LEU A 47 8.29 0.62 -6.37
N ARG A 48 7.23 0.41 -5.56
CA ARG A 48 5.83 0.45 -5.99
C ARG A 48 5.10 1.55 -5.22
N ASP A 49 4.63 2.53 -5.95
CA ASP A 49 3.99 3.74 -5.44
C ASP A 49 2.48 3.55 -5.26
N GLY A 50 1.92 4.10 -4.21
CA GLY A 50 0.47 4.15 -4.01
C GLY A 50 -0.24 5.18 -4.89
N GLY A 51 0.52 6.04 -5.58
CA GLY A 51 0.01 7.01 -6.54
C GLY A 51 -0.46 8.33 -5.96
N ASP A 52 -0.76 9.25 -6.86
CA ASP A 52 -1.28 10.58 -6.57
C ASP A 52 -1.92 11.21 -7.83
N ARG A 53 -2.82 12.19 -7.63
CA ARG A 53 -3.49 12.89 -8.73
C ARG A 53 -2.72 14.09 -9.30
N TRP A 54 -1.54 14.42 -8.77
CA TRP A 54 -0.70 15.56 -9.25
C TRP A 54 0.41 15.09 -10.19
N GLY A 55 0.50 13.78 -10.46
CA GLY A 55 1.46 13.18 -11.39
C GLY A 55 2.87 13.04 -10.83
N VAL A 56 3.04 13.09 -9.49
CA VAL A 56 4.35 12.94 -8.85
C VAL A 56 4.89 11.53 -9.05
N GLY A 57 4.05 10.50 -8.82
CA GLY A 57 4.42 9.09 -9.07
C GLY A 57 4.76 8.84 -10.53
N LYS A 58 4.00 9.40 -11.48
CA LYS A 58 4.33 9.36 -12.92
C LYS A 58 5.69 9.97 -13.19
N ARG A 59 5.97 11.16 -12.64
CA ARG A 59 7.25 11.83 -12.83
C ARG A 59 8.41 11.05 -12.18
N ALA A 60 8.18 10.46 -11.02
CA ALA A 60 9.16 9.58 -10.36
C ALA A 60 9.50 8.36 -11.23
N LYS A 61 8.51 7.73 -11.86
CA LYS A 61 8.71 6.63 -12.80
C LYS A 61 9.60 7.01 -13.98
N GLU A 62 9.45 8.23 -14.51
CA GLU A 62 10.29 8.75 -15.60
C GLU A 62 11.76 8.97 -15.15
N LEU A 63 11.97 9.37 -13.90
CA LEU A 63 13.28 9.69 -13.35
C LEU A 63 14.00 8.48 -12.73
N ALA A 64 13.28 7.48 -12.26
CA ALA A 64 13.82 6.34 -11.53
C ALA A 64 14.91 5.52 -12.27
N PRO A 65 14.87 5.37 -13.62
CA PRO A 65 15.94 4.69 -14.36
C PRO A 65 17.33 5.33 -14.18
N ASP A 66 17.41 6.66 -14.00
CA ASP A 66 18.68 7.37 -13.74
C ASP A 66 19.36 6.88 -12.44
N TYR A 67 18.61 6.25 -11.54
CA TYR A 67 19.04 5.71 -10.25
C TYR A 67 19.12 4.18 -10.21
N GLY A 68 18.90 3.51 -11.33
CA GLY A 68 18.86 2.04 -11.42
C GLY A 68 17.66 1.41 -10.70
N ILE A 69 16.57 2.17 -10.54
CA ILE A 69 15.37 1.74 -9.82
C ILE A 69 14.26 1.41 -10.81
N VAL A 70 13.68 0.22 -10.69
CA VAL A 70 12.40 -0.12 -11.33
C VAL A 70 11.29 0.49 -10.48
N TYR A 71 10.50 1.37 -11.09
CA TYR A 71 9.43 2.11 -10.41
C TYR A 71 8.07 1.78 -11.04
N ARG A 72 7.09 1.42 -10.21
CA ARG A 72 5.72 1.12 -10.61
C ARG A 72 4.75 2.09 -9.94
N THR A 73 3.76 2.58 -10.69
CA THR A 73 2.77 3.54 -10.19
C THR A 73 1.40 3.31 -10.82
N PRO A 74 0.30 3.49 -10.05
CA PRO A 74 -1.06 3.47 -10.59
C PRO A 74 -1.45 4.80 -11.24
N CYS A 75 -0.55 5.80 -11.28
CA CYS A 75 -0.86 7.20 -11.50
C CYS A 75 -1.80 7.72 -10.39
N ALA A 76 -3.08 7.98 -10.67
CA ALA A 76 -4.04 8.40 -9.66
C ALA A 76 -4.68 7.18 -8.97
N PRO A 77 -4.57 7.05 -7.64
CA PRO A 77 -5.33 6.03 -6.92
C PRO A 77 -6.81 6.41 -6.90
N LEU A 78 -7.69 5.41 -6.82
CA LEU A 78 -9.13 5.58 -6.95
C LEU A 78 -9.83 5.28 -5.62
N CYS A 79 -10.81 6.08 -5.24
CA CYS A 79 -11.60 5.90 -4.03
C CYS A 79 -13.07 6.25 -4.27
N LYS A 80 -13.97 5.68 -3.49
CA LYS A 80 -15.38 6.04 -3.55
C LYS A 80 -15.58 7.45 -3.02
N ALA A 81 -16.41 8.25 -3.70
CA ALA A 81 -16.75 9.61 -3.27
C ALA A 81 -17.32 9.61 -1.85
N GLY A 82 -16.79 10.48 -0.99
CA GLY A 82 -17.16 10.56 0.43
C GLY A 82 -16.48 9.55 1.35
N HIS A 83 -15.66 8.66 0.81
CA HIS A 83 -14.84 7.68 1.57
C HIS A 83 -13.36 8.07 1.64
N TYR A 84 -12.60 7.30 2.43
CA TYR A 84 -11.16 7.48 2.59
C TYR A 84 -10.42 7.42 1.25
N GLY A 85 -9.40 8.27 1.10
CA GLY A 85 -8.48 8.28 -0.04
C GLY A 85 -8.52 9.55 -0.88
N SER A 86 -9.60 10.37 -0.80
CA SER A 86 -9.76 11.56 -1.63
C SER A 86 -8.70 12.65 -1.42
N PHE A 87 -7.86 12.55 -0.38
CA PHE A 87 -6.78 13.51 -0.14
C PHE A 87 -5.61 13.37 -1.14
N ILE A 88 -5.41 12.20 -1.74
CA ILE A 88 -4.41 11.95 -2.80
C ILE A 88 -5.01 11.32 -4.07
N GLY A 89 -6.16 10.66 -3.95
CA GLY A 89 -6.81 9.90 -5.02
C GLY A 89 -7.93 10.67 -5.72
N GLU A 90 -8.39 10.12 -6.84
CA GLU A 90 -9.55 10.57 -7.58
C GLU A 90 -10.82 9.89 -7.05
N PRO A 91 -11.80 10.68 -6.57
CA PRO A 91 -13.06 10.12 -6.12
C PRO A 91 -13.94 9.72 -7.30
N LEU A 92 -14.65 8.59 -7.15
CA LEU A 92 -15.64 8.12 -8.11
C LEU A 92 -17.00 7.95 -7.44
N ALA A 93 -18.09 8.24 -8.17
CA ALA A 93 -19.46 8.08 -7.70
C ALA A 93 -20.19 6.91 -8.39
N SER A 94 -19.61 6.31 -9.42
CA SER A 94 -20.23 5.21 -10.18
C SER A 94 -19.18 4.32 -10.85
N LEU A 95 -19.58 3.08 -11.17
CA LEU A 95 -18.74 2.16 -11.95
C LEU A 95 -18.43 2.69 -13.37
N ARG A 96 -19.32 3.53 -13.93
CA ARG A 96 -19.08 4.20 -15.21
C ARG A 96 -17.90 5.20 -15.10
N GLU A 97 -17.89 6.00 -14.04
CA GLU A 97 -16.78 6.91 -13.75
C GLU A 97 -15.48 6.13 -13.49
N TYR A 98 -15.58 5.01 -12.77
CA TYR A 98 -14.43 4.14 -12.52
C TYR A 98 -13.77 3.69 -13.84
N ARG A 99 -14.54 3.21 -14.83
CA ARG A 99 -13.99 2.84 -16.15
C ARG A 99 -13.32 4.03 -16.86
N VAL A 100 -13.89 5.22 -16.76
CA VAL A 100 -13.29 6.43 -17.34
C VAL A 100 -11.95 6.73 -16.68
N LEU A 101 -11.88 6.72 -15.35
CA LEU A 101 -10.64 7.01 -14.60
C LEU A 101 -9.54 5.95 -14.85
N ILE A 102 -9.89 4.67 -14.97
CA ILE A 102 -8.94 3.63 -15.40
C ILE A 102 -8.39 3.95 -16.80
N GLY A 103 -9.25 4.35 -17.74
CA GLY A 103 -8.84 4.75 -19.08
C GLY A 103 -7.90 5.96 -19.09
N GLU A 104 -8.11 6.93 -18.20
CA GLU A 104 -7.23 8.08 -18.01
C GLU A 104 -5.88 7.67 -17.40
N ASN A 105 -5.89 6.83 -16.37
CA ASN A 105 -4.69 6.28 -15.77
C ASN A 105 -3.86 5.49 -16.80
N ARG A 106 -4.51 4.69 -17.65
CA ARG A 106 -3.85 3.98 -18.77
C ARG A 106 -3.13 4.94 -19.70
N LYS A 107 -3.81 6.02 -20.13
CA LYS A 107 -3.22 7.06 -21.01
C LYS A 107 -2.03 7.76 -20.33
N ASN A 108 -2.06 7.87 -19.01
CA ASN A 108 -0.97 8.43 -18.22
C ASN A 108 0.18 7.44 -17.96
N GLY A 109 0.07 6.18 -18.38
CA GLY A 109 1.11 5.18 -18.25
C GLY A 109 1.11 4.45 -16.92
N ALA A 110 -0.07 4.30 -16.29
CA ALA A 110 -0.25 3.47 -15.09
C ALA A 110 0.17 2.02 -15.34
N ASP A 111 0.82 1.41 -14.35
CA ASP A 111 1.22 0.01 -14.39
C ASP A 111 0.12 -0.91 -13.84
N PHE A 112 -0.71 -0.41 -12.94
CA PHE A 112 -1.77 -1.14 -12.24
C PHE A 112 -2.85 -0.17 -11.74
N VAL A 113 -3.91 -0.69 -11.13
CA VAL A 113 -4.96 0.09 -10.47
C VAL A 113 -4.76 0.03 -8.95
N LYS A 114 -4.75 1.19 -8.27
CA LYS A 114 -4.85 1.29 -6.81
C LYS A 114 -6.26 1.72 -6.43
N ILE A 115 -6.89 0.96 -5.51
CA ILE A 115 -8.20 1.29 -4.92
C ILE A 115 -8.10 1.39 -3.40
N MET A 116 -8.89 2.30 -2.80
CA MET A 116 -9.11 2.37 -1.36
C MET A 116 -10.51 1.82 -1.07
N ILE A 117 -10.58 0.69 -0.36
CA ILE A 117 -11.84 -0.03 -0.12
C ILE A 117 -12.25 -0.10 1.36
N SER A 118 -11.47 0.53 2.25
CA SER A 118 -11.79 0.68 3.68
C SER A 118 -11.21 1.95 4.25
N GLY A 119 -11.58 2.26 5.50
CA GLY A 119 -10.95 3.32 6.28
C GLY A 119 -9.60 2.94 6.89
N LEU A 120 -9.04 3.89 7.63
CA LEU A 120 -7.80 3.75 8.39
C LEU A 120 -8.05 3.10 9.76
N MET A 121 -6.99 2.52 10.33
CA MET A 121 -6.93 2.15 11.75
C MET A 121 -7.06 3.38 12.66
N ASP A 122 -7.82 3.27 13.75
CA ASP A 122 -7.78 4.25 14.85
C ASP A 122 -6.64 3.84 15.80
N PHE A 123 -5.53 4.56 15.73
CA PHE A 123 -4.36 4.28 16.56
C PHE A 123 -4.56 4.59 18.06
N ASN A 124 -5.72 5.12 18.48
CA ASN A 124 -6.10 5.28 19.88
C ASN A 124 -7.01 4.16 20.40
N ARG A 125 -7.59 3.35 19.49
CA ARG A 125 -8.57 2.31 19.85
C ARG A 125 -8.36 1.06 19.00
N PHE A 126 -7.86 0.00 19.63
CA PHE A 126 -7.70 -1.29 18.97
C PHE A 126 -9.03 -1.81 18.40
N GLY A 127 -8.99 -2.36 17.19
CA GLY A 127 -10.15 -2.95 16.50
C GLY A 127 -11.08 -1.95 15.82
N VAL A 128 -10.77 -0.65 15.84
CA VAL A 128 -11.62 0.40 15.27
C VAL A 128 -11.03 0.93 13.98
N LEU A 129 -11.88 1.06 12.96
CA LEU A 129 -11.58 1.73 11.69
C LEU A 129 -12.29 3.09 11.62
N SER A 130 -11.72 4.04 10.89
CA SER A 130 -12.30 5.37 10.67
C SER A 130 -13.63 5.32 9.90
N GLU A 131 -13.79 4.30 9.07
CA GLU A 131 -15.02 3.95 8.34
C GLU A 131 -15.02 2.46 7.99
N PRO A 132 -16.19 1.84 7.76
CA PRO A 132 -16.27 0.45 7.33
C PRO A 132 -15.71 0.26 5.92
N GLY A 133 -15.46 -1.00 5.56
CA GLY A 133 -15.16 -1.38 4.18
C GLY A 133 -16.34 -1.16 3.23
N LEU A 134 -16.05 -1.07 1.94
CA LEU A 134 -17.09 -1.06 0.91
C LEU A 134 -17.84 -2.39 0.91
N PRO A 135 -19.11 -2.41 0.44
CA PRO A 135 -19.85 -3.66 0.28
C PRO A 135 -19.09 -4.65 -0.62
N GLY A 136 -19.10 -5.95 -0.26
CA GLY A 136 -18.37 -6.98 -1.00
C GLY A 136 -18.74 -7.10 -2.47
N GLU A 137 -20.00 -6.85 -2.82
CA GLU A 137 -20.45 -6.79 -4.22
C GLU A 137 -19.78 -5.64 -4.98
N GLU A 138 -19.68 -4.46 -4.37
CA GLU A 138 -19.01 -3.31 -4.97
C GLU A 138 -17.51 -3.57 -5.15
N ILE A 139 -16.85 -4.18 -4.15
CA ILE A 139 -15.44 -4.59 -4.25
C ILE A 139 -15.24 -5.54 -5.43
N ARG A 140 -16.14 -6.53 -5.58
CA ARG A 140 -16.07 -7.51 -6.67
C ARG A 140 -16.17 -6.85 -8.04
N GLU A 141 -17.11 -5.91 -8.20
CA GLU A 141 -17.28 -5.15 -9.45
C GLU A 141 -16.05 -4.29 -9.78
N LEU A 142 -15.50 -3.58 -8.78
CA LEU A 142 -14.29 -2.76 -8.99
C LEU A 142 -13.09 -3.60 -9.43
N VAL A 143 -12.84 -4.73 -8.77
CA VAL A 143 -11.72 -5.63 -9.12
C VAL A 143 -11.96 -6.26 -10.49
N HIS A 144 -13.16 -6.75 -10.76
CA HIS A 144 -13.53 -7.36 -12.05
C HIS A 144 -13.30 -6.38 -13.22
N ILE A 145 -13.76 -5.15 -13.09
CA ILE A 145 -13.57 -4.11 -14.11
C ILE A 145 -12.07 -3.83 -14.36
N ALA A 146 -11.27 -3.72 -13.29
CA ALA A 146 -9.85 -3.48 -13.45
C ALA A 146 -9.14 -4.64 -14.18
N HIS A 147 -9.50 -5.89 -13.86
CA HIS A 147 -8.98 -7.08 -14.53
C HIS A 147 -9.44 -7.18 -15.98
N GLU A 148 -10.72 -6.88 -16.31
CA GLU A 148 -11.20 -6.79 -17.71
C GLU A 148 -10.40 -5.77 -18.52
N GLU A 149 -10.01 -4.66 -17.88
CA GLU A 149 -9.16 -3.64 -18.47
C GLU A 149 -7.67 -4.05 -18.49
N GLY A 150 -7.31 -5.25 -18.05
CA GLY A 150 -5.95 -5.80 -18.08
C GLY A 150 -5.00 -5.22 -17.02
N PHE A 151 -5.53 -4.71 -15.91
CA PHE A 151 -4.75 -4.21 -14.80
C PHE A 151 -4.84 -5.11 -13.58
N SER A 152 -3.71 -5.32 -12.91
CA SER A 152 -3.69 -5.84 -11.55
C SER A 152 -4.20 -4.79 -10.56
N VAL A 153 -4.67 -5.24 -9.39
CA VAL A 153 -5.28 -4.39 -8.37
C VAL A 153 -4.49 -4.41 -7.07
N MET A 154 -4.04 -3.24 -6.64
CA MET A 154 -3.47 -2.95 -5.32
C MET A 154 -4.57 -2.34 -4.43
N ALA A 155 -4.96 -3.00 -3.34
CA ALA A 155 -6.06 -2.54 -2.49
C ALA A 155 -5.60 -2.10 -1.10
N HIS A 156 -5.86 -0.84 -0.72
CA HIS A 156 -5.89 -0.44 0.69
C HIS A 156 -7.10 -1.11 1.33
N ALA A 157 -6.87 -2.04 2.25
CA ALA A 157 -7.92 -2.84 2.87
C ALA A 157 -7.58 -3.17 4.34
N ASN A 158 -8.50 -2.83 5.23
CA ASN A 158 -8.43 -3.14 6.67
C ASN A 158 -9.75 -3.79 7.11
N GLY A 159 -9.67 -4.63 8.15
CA GLY A 159 -10.79 -5.38 8.68
C GLY A 159 -11.01 -6.71 7.96
N ALA A 160 -11.27 -7.77 8.73
CA ALA A 160 -11.37 -9.14 8.22
C ALA A 160 -12.42 -9.28 7.10
N GLU A 161 -13.62 -8.75 7.28
CA GLU A 161 -14.71 -8.85 6.29
C GLU A 161 -14.33 -8.18 4.94
N THR A 162 -13.69 -7.01 5.00
CA THR A 162 -13.24 -6.31 3.79
C THR A 162 -12.16 -7.10 3.06
N VAL A 163 -11.20 -7.66 3.82
CA VAL A 163 -10.10 -8.45 3.23
C VAL A 163 -10.59 -9.77 2.66
N ILE A 164 -11.56 -10.42 3.30
CA ILE A 164 -12.23 -11.62 2.75
C ILE A 164 -12.87 -11.27 1.40
N ALA A 165 -13.69 -10.21 1.36
CA ALA A 165 -14.35 -9.78 0.13
C ALA A 165 -13.36 -9.42 -0.99
N ALA A 166 -12.25 -8.75 -0.63
CA ALA A 166 -11.17 -8.42 -1.58
C ALA A 166 -10.46 -9.68 -2.12
N ALA A 167 -10.18 -10.64 -1.24
CA ALA A 167 -9.56 -11.91 -1.63
C ALA A 167 -10.48 -12.76 -2.52
N GLU A 168 -11.77 -12.86 -2.18
CA GLU A 168 -12.78 -13.52 -3.01
C GLU A 168 -12.93 -12.86 -4.39
N ALA A 169 -12.79 -11.54 -4.45
CA ALA A 169 -12.75 -10.78 -5.70
C ALA A 169 -11.42 -10.94 -6.47
N ARG A 170 -10.45 -11.70 -5.91
CA ARG A 170 -9.13 -11.93 -6.53
C ARG A 170 -8.26 -10.67 -6.63
N VAL A 171 -8.31 -9.77 -5.64
CA VAL A 171 -7.36 -8.65 -5.59
C VAL A 171 -5.92 -9.16 -5.59
N ASP A 172 -5.02 -8.49 -6.31
CA ASP A 172 -3.65 -8.97 -6.50
C ASP A 172 -2.77 -8.71 -5.28
N SER A 173 -2.96 -7.58 -4.60
CA SER A 173 -2.34 -7.34 -3.29
C SER A 173 -3.26 -6.60 -2.33
N VAL A 174 -3.17 -6.98 -1.05
CA VAL A 174 -3.76 -6.28 0.10
C VAL A 174 -2.67 -5.49 0.80
N GLU A 175 -2.92 -4.21 0.96
CA GLU A 175 -2.04 -3.29 1.69
C GLU A 175 -2.60 -3.08 3.11
N HIS A 176 -1.71 -3.01 4.10
CA HIS A 176 -1.99 -2.90 5.53
C HIS A 176 -2.59 -4.18 6.12
N GLY A 177 -3.85 -4.48 5.87
CA GLY A 177 -4.47 -5.71 6.37
C GLY A 177 -4.56 -5.72 7.90
N ALA A 178 -5.02 -4.64 8.52
CA ALA A 178 -5.21 -4.60 9.97
C ALA A 178 -6.45 -5.41 10.40
N TYR A 179 -6.38 -5.97 11.61
CA TYR A 179 -7.49 -6.67 12.28
C TYR A 179 -8.01 -7.89 11.50
N LEU A 180 -7.10 -8.68 10.93
CA LEU A 180 -7.45 -9.92 10.25
C LEU A 180 -7.77 -11.04 11.26
N ASN A 181 -8.59 -11.97 10.82
CA ASN A 181 -8.85 -13.23 11.48
C ASN A 181 -8.35 -14.40 10.62
N GLU A 182 -8.42 -15.62 11.13
CA GLU A 182 -7.96 -16.81 10.42
C GLU A 182 -8.66 -17.01 9.07
N GLU A 183 -9.96 -16.71 8.97
CA GLU A 183 -10.73 -16.79 7.74
C GLU A 183 -10.19 -15.85 6.66
N ALA A 184 -9.85 -14.61 7.01
CA ALA A 184 -9.24 -13.64 6.07
C ALA A 184 -7.86 -14.11 5.60
N LEU A 185 -7.05 -14.68 6.49
CA LEU A 185 -5.75 -15.24 6.13
C LEU A 185 -5.89 -16.42 5.14
N HIS A 186 -6.83 -17.32 5.40
CA HIS A 186 -7.13 -18.42 4.48
C HIS A 186 -7.63 -17.91 3.13
N ALA A 187 -8.57 -16.95 3.10
CA ALA A 187 -9.09 -16.38 1.86
C ALA A 187 -7.97 -15.76 1.01
N MET A 188 -7.09 -14.97 1.60
CA MET A 188 -5.93 -14.38 0.89
C MET A 188 -4.99 -15.47 0.35
N LYS A 189 -4.69 -16.49 1.15
CA LYS A 189 -3.81 -17.59 0.74
C LYS A 189 -4.39 -18.37 -0.44
N GLU A 190 -5.68 -18.71 -0.41
CA GLU A 190 -6.38 -19.43 -1.49
C GLU A 190 -6.51 -18.60 -2.76
N ALA A 191 -6.69 -17.29 -2.62
CA ALA A 191 -6.72 -16.36 -3.74
C ALA A 191 -5.35 -16.13 -4.38
N GLY A 192 -4.25 -16.45 -3.69
CA GLY A 192 -2.90 -16.08 -4.11
C GLY A 192 -2.65 -14.56 -4.02
N THR A 193 -3.38 -13.88 -3.14
CA THR A 193 -3.22 -12.46 -2.86
C THR A 193 -1.91 -12.22 -2.09
N VAL A 194 -1.11 -11.25 -2.54
CA VAL A 194 0.10 -10.86 -1.81
C VAL A 194 -0.27 -9.89 -0.70
N TRP A 195 0.16 -10.15 0.52
CA TRP A 195 -0.01 -9.20 1.63
C TRP A 195 1.23 -8.32 1.79
N VAL A 196 1.01 -6.99 1.78
CA VAL A 196 2.01 -5.96 2.03
C VAL A 196 1.62 -5.25 3.33
N PRO A 197 2.16 -5.65 4.49
CA PRO A 197 1.56 -5.34 5.79
C PRO A 197 1.83 -3.92 6.27
N THR A 198 2.85 -3.25 5.77
CA THR A 198 3.21 -1.87 6.13
C THR A 198 3.31 -1.63 7.64
N LEU A 199 3.96 -2.54 8.35
CA LEU A 199 4.12 -2.48 9.81
C LEU A 199 4.77 -1.18 10.28
N SER A 200 5.57 -0.54 9.41
CA SER A 200 6.21 0.76 9.67
C SER A 200 5.21 1.84 10.05
N THR A 201 3.99 1.82 9.50
CA THR A 201 2.93 2.79 9.82
C THR A 201 2.46 2.70 11.27
N ILE A 202 2.67 1.55 11.91
CA ILE A 202 2.33 1.29 13.31
C ILE A 202 3.58 1.41 14.17
N GLY A 203 4.66 0.68 13.80
CA GLY A 203 5.88 0.60 14.60
C GLY A 203 6.57 1.94 14.82
N ASN A 204 6.54 2.83 13.82
CA ASN A 204 7.11 4.17 13.94
C ASN A 204 6.30 5.13 14.83
N LEU A 205 5.09 4.75 15.25
CA LEU A 205 4.28 5.54 16.19
C LEU A 205 4.69 5.34 17.65
N ARG A 206 5.39 4.25 17.96
CA ARG A 206 5.87 3.95 19.32
C ARG A 206 6.73 5.09 19.85
N GLY A 207 6.46 5.54 21.06
CA GLY A 207 7.21 6.60 21.72
C GLY A 207 7.01 8.00 21.14
N LYS A 208 6.14 8.22 20.15
CA LYS A 208 5.87 9.54 19.56
C LYS A 208 4.92 10.41 20.38
N GLY A 209 4.21 9.83 21.36
CA GLY A 209 3.30 10.57 22.24
C GLY A 209 2.04 11.14 21.56
N ARG A 210 1.79 10.80 20.29
CA ARG A 210 0.63 11.29 19.53
C ARG A 210 -0.62 10.44 19.74
N PHE A 211 -0.44 9.15 19.95
CA PHE A 211 -1.51 8.16 20.08
C PHE A 211 -1.39 7.40 21.39
N GLN A 212 -2.42 6.63 21.75
CA GLN A 212 -2.44 5.77 22.91
C GLN A 212 -1.42 4.63 22.73
N GLU A 213 -0.30 4.65 23.45
CA GLU A 213 0.80 3.69 23.32
C GLU A 213 0.31 2.23 23.41
N ARG A 214 -0.58 1.92 24.36
CA ARG A 214 -1.17 0.58 24.51
C ARG A 214 -1.95 0.13 23.27
N ALA A 215 -2.66 1.05 22.61
CA ALA A 215 -3.39 0.72 21.39
C ALA A 215 -2.42 0.46 20.22
N VAL A 216 -1.40 1.30 20.07
CA VAL A 216 -0.35 1.13 19.05
C VAL A 216 0.36 -0.21 19.23
N GLU A 217 0.78 -0.56 20.44
CA GLU A 217 1.42 -1.85 20.74
C GLU A 217 0.50 -3.04 20.45
N ALA A 218 -0.77 -2.96 20.83
CA ALA A 218 -1.74 -4.03 20.58
C ALA A 218 -2.00 -4.22 19.08
N ILE A 219 -2.09 -3.13 18.31
CA ILE A 219 -2.27 -3.18 16.85
C ILE A 219 -1.04 -3.84 16.21
N LEU A 220 0.16 -3.45 16.59
CA LEU A 220 1.40 -4.02 16.06
C LEU A 220 1.52 -5.51 16.41
N ALA A 221 1.29 -5.89 17.67
CA ALA A 221 1.35 -7.28 18.09
C ALA A 221 0.37 -8.15 17.31
N SER A 222 -0.89 -7.71 17.17
CA SER A 222 -1.90 -8.41 16.37
C SER A 222 -1.50 -8.57 14.90
N ALA A 223 -0.91 -7.52 14.30
CA ALA A 223 -0.41 -7.60 12.91
C ALA A 223 0.74 -8.61 12.78
N GLN A 224 1.70 -8.61 13.73
CA GLN A 224 2.83 -9.54 13.73
C GLN A 224 2.39 -11.00 13.96
N GLU A 225 1.41 -11.25 14.83
CA GLU A 225 0.81 -12.58 15.05
C GLU A 225 0.13 -13.11 13.78
N ASN A 226 -0.67 -12.26 13.13
CA ASN A 226 -1.31 -12.60 11.85
C ASN A 226 -0.30 -12.86 10.73
N LEU A 227 0.80 -12.10 10.67
CA LEU A 227 1.89 -12.32 9.73
C LEU A 227 2.56 -13.68 9.93
N ALA A 228 2.87 -14.03 11.17
CA ALA A 228 3.46 -15.34 11.50
C ALA A 228 2.53 -16.48 11.09
N SER A 229 1.23 -16.34 11.34
CA SER A 229 0.19 -17.30 10.96
C SER A 229 0.07 -17.44 9.43
N PHE A 230 -0.01 -16.31 8.72
CA PHE A 230 -0.10 -16.29 7.26
C PHE A 230 1.15 -16.91 6.60
N ALA A 231 2.34 -16.61 7.12
CA ALA A 231 3.58 -17.23 6.67
C ALA A 231 3.61 -18.75 6.93
N ALA A 232 3.08 -19.19 8.07
CA ALA A 232 2.99 -20.64 8.39
C ALA A 232 2.04 -21.38 7.45
N MET A 233 0.98 -20.73 6.98
CA MET A 233 0.06 -21.26 5.96
C MET A 233 0.65 -21.26 4.54
N GLY A 234 1.84 -20.67 4.32
CA GLY A 234 2.45 -20.53 3.01
C GLY A 234 1.92 -19.33 2.21
N GLY A 235 1.37 -18.33 2.87
CA GLY A 235 0.92 -17.07 2.26
C GLY A 235 2.07 -16.26 1.67
N LEU A 236 1.75 -15.40 0.71
CA LEU A 236 2.71 -14.53 0.01
C LEU A 236 2.83 -13.17 0.73
N LEU A 237 4.04 -12.85 1.19
CA LEU A 237 4.35 -11.61 1.92
C LEU A 237 5.38 -10.79 1.15
N ALA A 238 5.13 -9.50 0.96
CA ALA A 238 6.12 -8.60 0.38
C ALA A 238 6.36 -7.37 1.28
N PRO A 239 7.60 -6.82 1.30
CA PRO A 239 7.91 -5.66 2.13
C PRO A 239 7.33 -4.39 1.50
N GLY A 240 6.73 -3.53 2.30
CA GLY A 240 6.27 -2.21 1.91
C GLY A 240 6.15 -1.32 3.13
N THR A 241 6.76 -0.12 3.08
CA THR A 241 6.88 0.75 4.25
C THR A 241 5.70 1.67 4.46
N ASP A 242 4.95 1.98 3.39
CA ASP A 242 4.04 3.13 3.29
C ASP A 242 4.80 4.47 3.52
N ALA A 243 6.05 4.53 3.00
CA ALA A 243 6.87 5.73 3.12
C ALA A 243 6.18 6.94 2.52
N GLY A 244 6.23 8.06 3.25
CA GLY A 244 5.43 9.24 3.00
C GLY A 244 4.24 9.38 3.95
N ALA A 245 3.69 8.29 4.48
CA ALA A 245 2.74 8.35 5.58
C ALA A 245 3.38 8.95 6.84
N TRP A 246 2.55 9.52 7.74
CA TRP A 246 3.08 10.19 8.92
C TRP A 246 3.98 9.29 9.77
N ALA A 247 5.14 9.82 10.13
CA ALA A 247 6.24 9.16 10.84
C ALA A 247 6.96 8.05 10.03
N VAL A 248 6.69 7.89 8.73
CA VAL A 248 7.40 6.94 7.86
C VAL A 248 8.19 7.72 6.80
N PRO A 249 9.47 8.06 7.06
CA PRO A 249 10.31 8.75 6.08
C PRO A 249 10.68 7.82 4.92
N HIS A 250 10.92 8.40 3.75
CA HIS A 250 11.45 7.66 2.61
C HIS A 250 12.80 7.01 2.93
N GLY A 251 12.99 5.76 2.51
CA GLY A 251 14.18 4.98 2.81
C GLY A 251 14.20 4.37 4.21
N SER A 252 13.06 4.33 4.91
CA SER A 252 12.94 3.65 6.20
C SER A 252 13.24 2.15 6.07
N LEU A 253 14.06 1.62 6.98
CA LEU A 253 14.33 0.18 7.11
C LEU A 253 13.54 -0.47 8.24
N THR A 254 12.67 0.29 8.91
CA THR A 254 11.86 -0.20 10.06
C THR A 254 10.98 -1.39 9.66
N GLU A 255 10.43 -1.38 8.45
CA GLU A 255 9.61 -2.49 7.93
C GLU A 255 10.36 -3.82 7.97
N TYR A 256 11.59 -3.84 7.45
CA TYR A 256 12.42 -5.03 7.44
C TYR A 256 12.75 -5.54 8.85
N ALA A 257 13.00 -4.63 9.80
CA ALA A 257 13.23 -4.99 11.19
C ALA A 257 11.99 -5.63 11.83
N LEU A 258 10.81 -5.02 11.65
CA LEU A 258 9.54 -5.52 12.19
C LEU A 258 9.10 -6.85 11.56
N LEU A 259 9.32 -7.01 10.24
CA LEU A 259 9.10 -8.28 9.56
C LEU A 259 10.07 -9.37 10.07
N GLY A 260 11.33 -9.01 10.33
CA GLY A 260 12.32 -9.92 10.94
C GLY A 260 11.91 -10.37 12.34
N GLU A 261 11.37 -9.46 13.16
CA GLU A 261 10.82 -9.78 14.49
C GLU A 261 9.67 -10.81 14.40
N ALA A 262 8.75 -10.64 13.43
CA ALA A 262 7.58 -11.51 13.27
C ALA A 262 7.90 -12.86 12.63
N LEU A 263 8.83 -12.90 11.65
CA LEU A 263 9.06 -14.06 10.78
C LEU A 263 10.35 -14.84 11.12
N GLY A 264 11.23 -14.25 11.93
CA GLY A 264 12.49 -14.84 12.34
C GLY A 264 13.41 -15.16 11.15
N SER A 265 14.17 -16.25 11.22
CA SER A 265 15.17 -16.64 10.22
C SER A 265 14.61 -16.96 8.82
N ARG A 266 13.31 -17.05 8.67
CA ARG A 266 12.65 -17.31 7.37
C ARG A 266 12.29 -16.04 6.58
N VAL A 267 12.55 -14.86 7.15
CA VAL A 267 12.11 -13.57 6.58
C VAL A 267 12.60 -13.38 5.15
N ASP A 268 13.87 -13.59 4.86
CA ASP A 268 14.45 -13.36 3.53
C ASP A 268 13.82 -14.23 2.45
N ASP A 269 13.62 -15.53 2.71
CA ASP A 269 13.01 -16.46 1.77
C ASP A 269 11.53 -16.13 1.51
N LEU A 270 10.78 -15.74 2.56
CA LEU A 270 9.38 -15.40 2.45
C LEU A 270 9.19 -14.10 1.64
N LEU A 271 9.99 -13.08 1.95
CA LEU A 271 9.93 -11.81 1.23
C LEU A 271 10.40 -11.95 -0.23
N ALA A 272 11.39 -12.79 -0.50
CA ALA A 272 11.83 -13.08 -1.87
C ALA A 272 10.71 -13.68 -2.73
N LYS A 273 9.93 -14.63 -2.17
CA LYS A 273 8.77 -15.23 -2.85
C LYS A 273 7.66 -14.21 -3.11
N GLY A 274 7.29 -13.42 -2.10
CA GLY A 274 6.27 -12.40 -2.26
C GLY A 274 6.68 -11.31 -3.24
N LEU A 275 7.95 -10.89 -3.23
CA LEU A 275 8.48 -9.93 -4.18
C LEU A 275 8.46 -10.48 -5.62
N ALA A 276 8.77 -11.76 -5.82
CA ALA A 276 8.64 -12.39 -7.13
C ALA A 276 7.19 -12.31 -7.63
N ALA A 277 6.22 -12.64 -6.77
CA ALA A 277 4.79 -12.53 -7.08
C ALA A 277 4.36 -11.06 -7.37
N ILE A 278 4.85 -10.08 -6.61
CA ILE A 278 4.59 -8.66 -6.90
C ILE A 278 5.13 -8.28 -8.29
N ARG A 279 6.35 -8.66 -8.63
CA ARG A 279 6.94 -8.34 -9.93
C ARG A 279 6.28 -9.02 -11.12
N GLU A 280 5.66 -10.18 -10.90
CA GLU A 280 4.89 -10.89 -11.92
C GLU A 280 3.53 -10.22 -12.16
N LYS A 281 2.88 -9.75 -11.09
CA LYS A 281 1.54 -9.16 -11.14
C LYS A 281 1.55 -7.69 -11.54
N PHE A 282 2.57 -6.92 -11.13
CA PHE A 282 2.66 -5.46 -11.24
C PHE A 282 3.88 -5.00 -12.05
#